data_abc827027cfb2d3765425d5b44344716
#
_entry.id   abc827027cfb2d3765425d5b44344716
#
_cell.length_a   1.000
_cell.length_b   1.000
_cell.length_c   1.000
_cell.angle_alpha   90.00
_cell.angle_beta   90.00
_cell.angle_gamma   90.00
#
_symmetry.space_group_name_H-M   'P 1'
#
loop_
_entity.id
_entity.type
_entity.pdbx_description
1 polymer ?
#
loop_
_entity_poly.entity_id
_entity_poly.type
_entity_poly.pdbx_seq_one_letter_code
_entity_poly.pdbx_strand_id
1 'polypeptide(L)'
;MPEVVLLRHGQSVWNLENRFTGWTDVDLSEAGIGEARAAGRLLAEGGFDFDRCYTSVLTRAIRTLWLVLEELDRRWLPVTKDWRLNERHYGALQGKNKAETARAYSPEQVQEWRRSYDVRPPLLDASDPRHPRHDPRYRALDPAALPAAESLADTIARFVPYYESEIARALASGERVLIVAHGNSLRALVKHLDRLSEQEITRLNIPTGIPLVYRLDDSLRAISHRYLGDAAAAETAASAVADQAVL
;
A
#
# COMPACT_ATOMS: atom_id res chain seq x y z
N MET A 1 21.88 10.43 -8.09
CA MET A 1 21.18 10.10 -6.83
C MET A 1 19.92 9.34 -7.22
N PRO A 2 19.69 8.14 -6.70
CA PRO A 2 18.50 7.34 -7.01
C PRO A 2 17.22 8.04 -6.53
N GLU A 3 16.16 7.89 -7.32
CA GLU A 3 14.81 8.33 -6.96
C GLU A 3 13.84 7.16 -7.03
N VAL A 4 12.93 7.07 -6.07
CA VAL A 4 11.83 6.11 -6.09
C VAL A 4 10.52 6.83 -5.84
N VAL A 5 9.51 6.50 -6.64
CA VAL A 5 8.16 7.03 -6.47
C VAL A 5 7.28 5.96 -5.86
N LEU A 6 6.63 6.31 -4.75
CA LEU A 6 5.65 5.49 -4.05
C LEU A 6 4.26 6.03 -4.36
N LEU A 7 3.34 5.15 -4.71
CA LEU A 7 1.96 5.53 -4.98
C LEU A 7 1.00 4.54 -4.31
N ARG A 8 0.18 5.01 -3.39
CA ARG A 8 -0.93 4.21 -2.90
C ARG A 8 -2.02 4.15 -3.97
N HIS A 9 -2.57 2.94 -4.19
CA HIS A 9 -3.68 2.76 -5.11
C HIS A 9 -4.81 3.78 -4.88
N GLY A 10 -5.54 4.13 -5.92
CA GLY A 10 -6.72 4.98 -5.84
C GLY A 10 -7.79 4.39 -4.92
N GLN A 11 -8.78 5.19 -4.53
CA GLN A 11 -9.89 4.75 -3.68
C GLN A 11 -10.51 3.47 -4.25
N SER A 12 -10.60 2.41 -3.44
CA SER A 12 -11.32 1.19 -3.80
C SER A 12 -12.80 1.26 -3.41
N VAL A 13 -13.62 0.37 -4.00
CA VAL A 13 -15.04 0.25 -3.64
C VAL A 13 -15.22 0.06 -2.12
N TRP A 14 -14.37 -0.75 -1.49
CA TRP A 14 -14.46 -0.95 -0.04
C TRP A 14 -13.84 0.17 0.80
N ASN A 15 -12.97 1.01 0.23
CA ASN A 15 -12.64 2.28 0.89
C ASN A 15 -13.85 3.21 0.95
N LEU A 16 -14.60 3.32 -0.15
CA LEU A 16 -15.83 4.10 -0.23
C LEU A 16 -16.91 3.57 0.74
N GLU A 17 -17.08 2.25 0.84
CA GLU A 17 -18.01 1.59 1.75
C GLU A 17 -17.54 1.53 3.20
N ASN A 18 -16.38 2.08 3.52
CA ASN A 18 -15.76 2.05 4.86
C ASN A 18 -15.60 0.62 5.43
N ARG A 19 -15.13 -0.33 4.59
CA ARG A 19 -14.88 -1.73 4.97
C ARG A 19 -13.39 -2.02 5.14
N PHE A 20 -13.09 -3.01 5.99
CA PHE A 20 -11.77 -3.63 6.06
C PHE A 20 -11.49 -4.43 4.79
N THR A 21 -10.49 -4.03 4.00
CA THR A 21 -10.21 -4.67 2.70
C THR A 21 -9.19 -5.81 2.82
N GLY A 22 -7.99 -5.49 3.33
CA GLY A 22 -6.90 -6.47 3.43
C GLY A 22 -6.55 -7.11 2.09
N TRP A 23 -6.52 -8.45 2.06
CA TRP A 23 -6.20 -9.25 0.87
C TRP A 23 -7.44 -9.57 0.01
N THR A 24 -8.63 -9.19 0.45
CA THR A 24 -9.81 -9.30 -0.43
C THR A 24 -9.60 -8.47 -1.68
N ASP A 25 -9.84 -9.09 -2.82
CA ASP A 25 -9.59 -8.46 -4.12
C ASP A 25 -10.82 -7.68 -4.58
N VAL A 26 -10.79 -6.39 -4.33
CA VAL A 26 -11.80 -5.42 -4.77
C VAL A 26 -11.17 -4.41 -5.72
N ASP A 27 -11.97 -3.91 -6.64
CA ASP A 27 -11.55 -2.95 -7.65
C ASP A 27 -11.58 -1.50 -7.13
N LEU A 28 -11.11 -0.58 -7.95
CA LEU A 28 -11.22 0.86 -7.74
C LEU A 28 -12.67 1.33 -7.84
N SER A 29 -13.03 2.35 -7.06
CA SER A 29 -14.23 3.15 -7.31
C SER A 29 -14.01 4.07 -8.53
N GLU A 30 -15.07 4.69 -9.03
CA GLU A 30 -14.95 5.71 -10.08
C GLU A 30 -14.04 6.88 -9.67
N ALA A 31 -14.14 7.32 -8.41
CA ALA A 31 -13.22 8.31 -7.86
C ALA A 31 -11.77 7.81 -7.87
N GLY A 32 -11.54 6.54 -7.49
CA GLY A 32 -10.20 5.94 -7.48
C GLY A 32 -9.59 5.81 -8.88
N ILE A 33 -10.40 5.59 -9.90
CA ILE A 33 -9.96 5.64 -11.31
C ILE A 33 -9.49 7.06 -11.65
N GLY A 34 -10.27 8.08 -11.26
CA GLY A 34 -9.92 9.48 -11.44
C GLY A 34 -8.62 9.85 -10.71
N GLU A 35 -8.45 9.41 -9.46
CA GLU A 35 -7.23 9.59 -8.66
C GLU A 35 -6.00 8.96 -9.35
N ALA A 36 -6.13 7.73 -9.86
CA ALA A 36 -5.04 7.04 -10.56
C ALA A 36 -4.60 7.78 -11.83
N ARG A 37 -5.55 8.26 -12.64
CA ARG A 37 -5.27 9.07 -13.82
C ARG A 37 -4.63 10.42 -13.45
N ALA A 38 -5.13 11.09 -12.40
CA ALA A 38 -4.55 12.34 -11.91
C ALA A 38 -3.10 12.14 -11.44
N ALA A 39 -2.80 11.05 -10.75
CA ALA A 39 -1.44 10.69 -10.38
C ALA A 39 -0.53 10.52 -11.60
N GLY A 40 -1.00 9.85 -12.64
CA GLY A 40 -0.27 9.69 -13.90
C GLY A 40 0.04 11.02 -14.57
N ARG A 41 -0.94 11.94 -14.64
CA ARG A 41 -0.73 13.30 -15.19
C ARG A 41 0.27 14.12 -14.36
N LEU A 42 0.16 14.09 -13.03
CA LEU A 42 1.13 14.77 -12.16
C LEU A 42 2.57 14.27 -12.38
N LEU A 43 2.73 12.97 -12.59
CA LEU A 43 4.04 12.39 -12.90
C LEU A 43 4.54 12.83 -14.28
N ALA A 44 3.67 12.85 -15.29
CA ALA A 44 4.01 13.31 -16.65
C ALA A 44 4.40 14.80 -16.67
N GLU A 45 3.61 15.65 -16.04
CA GLU A 45 3.85 17.10 -15.91
C GLU A 45 5.13 17.40 -15.12
N GLY A 46 5.43 16.57 -14.12
CA GLY A 46 6.67 16.63 -13.34
C GLY A 46 7.91 16.10 -14.06
N GLY A 47 7.76 15.59 -15.29
CA GLY A 47 8.87 15.04 -16.09
C GLY A 47 9.42 13.71 -15.55
N PHE A 48 8.62 12.98 -14.75
CA PHE A 48 9.03 11.68 -14.23
C PHE A 48 8.97 10.63 -15.34
N ASP A 49 10.02 9.81 -15.38
CA ASP A 49 10.10 8.64 -16.24
C ASP A 49 10.64 7.46 -15.44
N PHE A 50 10.32 6.24 -15.85
CA PHE A 50 10.62 5.02 -15.11
C PHE A 50 11.25 3.97 -16.01
N ASP A 51 12.06 3.09 -15.42
CA ASP A 51 12.68 1.95 -16.10
C ASP A 51 12.00 0.65 -15.65
N ARG A 52 11.42 0.65 -14.44
CA ARG A 52 10.77 -0.53 -13.84
C ARG A 52 9.65 -0.15 -12.88
N CYS A 53 8.60 -0.96 -12.87
CA CYS A 53 7.48 -0.81 -11.95
C CYS A 53 7.29 -2.05 -11.09
N TYR A 54 6.88 -1.82 -9.84
CA TYR A 54 6.52 -2.88 -8.89
C TYR A 54 5.10 -2.65 -8.36
N THR A 55 4.33 -3.74 -8.24
CA THR A 55 2.99 -3.67 -7.65
C THR A 55 2.63 -4.98 -6.94
N SER A 56 1.54 -4.95 -6.17
CA SER A 56 0.99 -6.14 -5.54
C SER A 56 0.25 -7.04 -6.54
N VAL A 57 -0.29 -8.17 -6.06
CA VAL A 57 -1.16 -9.05 -6.86
C VAL A 57 -2.64 -8.71 -6.72
N LEU A 58 -3.00 -7.57 -6.11
CA LEU A 58 -4.37 -7.13 -5.89
C LEU A 58 -4.82 -6.14 -6.98
N THR A 59 -6.01 -6.37 -7.51
CA THR A 59 -6.58 -5.66 -8.68
C THR A 59 -6.49 -4.13 -8.55
N ARG A 60 -6.86 -3.57 -7.41
CA ARG A 60 -6.85 -2.10 -7.19
C ARG A 60 -5.47 -1.46 -7.38
N ALA A 61 -4.40 -2.15 -6.97
CA ALA A 61 -3.03 -1.65 -7.16
C ALA A 61 -2.56 -1.85 -8.61
N ILE A 62 -2.82 -3.02 -9.19
CA ILE A 62 -2.51 -3.33 -10.59
C ILE A 62 -3.22 -2.33 -11.52
N ARG A 63 -4.50 -2.10 -11.31
CA ARG A 63 -5.30 -1.19 -12.14
C ARG A 63 -4.85 0.25 -11.98
N THR A 64 -4.51 0.69 -10.77
CA THR A 64 -3.91 2.01 -10.53
C THR A 64 -2.63 2.17 -11.33
N LEU A 65 -1.71 1.18 -11.26
CA LEU A 65 -0.47 1.23 -12.03
C LEU A 65 -0.73 1.32 -13.55
N TRP A 66 -1.68 0.54 -14.07
CA TRP A 66 -1.97 0.56 -15.49
C TRP A 66 -2.53 1.91 -15.95
N LEU A 67 -3.41 2.52 -15.17
CA LEU A 67 -3.94 3.86 -15.46
C LEU A 67 -2.83 4.92 -15.43
N VAL A 68 -1.90 4.82 -14.48
CA VAL A 68 -0.71 5.70 -14.42
C VAL A 68 0.16 5.52 -15.66
N LEU A 69 0.46 4.29 -16.04
CA LEU A 69 1.29 3.99 -17.21
C LEU A 69 0.60 4.40 -18.53
N GLU A 70 -0.73 4.39 -18.57
CA GLU A 70 -1.51 4.92 -19.69
C GLU A 70 -1.33 6.43 -19.84
N GLU A 71 -1.46 7.19 -18.76
CA GLU A 71 -1.27 8.65 -18.76
C GLU A 71 0.20 9.05 -19.07
N LEU A 72 1.17 8.23 -18.69
CA LEU A 72 2.58 8.42 -18.99
C LEU A 72 2.96 7.99 -20.43
N ASP A 73 2.09 7.29 -21.15
CA ASP A 73 2.40 6.59 -22.41
C ASP A 73 3.59 5.62 -22.25
N ARG A 74 3.60 4.84 -21.17
CA ARG A 74 4.67 3.91 -20.79
C ARG A 74 4.18 2.49 -20.49
N ARG A 75 3.10 2.06 -21.15
CA ARG A 75 2.48 0.72 -20.95
C ARG A 75 3.42 -0.46 -21.23
N TRP A 76 4.51 -0.23 -21.94
CA TRP A 76 5.53 -1.22 -22.29
C TRP A 76 6.56 -1.49 -21.18
N LEU A 77 6.59 -0.68 -20.11
CA LEU A 77 7.56 -0.85 -19.04
C LEU A 77 7.44 -2.21 -18.36
N PRO A 78 8.56 -2.81 -17.92
CA PRO A 78 8.57 -4.02 -17.12
C PRO A 78 7.82 -3.80 -15.81
N VAL A 79 6.85 -4.69 -15.51
CA VAL A 79 6.07 -4.68 -14.26
C VAL A 79 6.27 -5.99 -13.51
N THR A 80 6.81 -5.91 -12.31
CA THR A 80 6.88 -7.05 -11.38
C THR A 80 5.72 -6.98 -10.40
N LYS A 81 4.90 -8.04 -10.37
CA LYS A 81 3.82 -8.22 -9.39
C LYS A 81 4.27 -9.20 -8.32
N ASP A 82 4.22 -8.80 -7.06
CA ASP A 82 4.60 -9.67 -5.96
C ASP A 82 3.63 -9.53 -4.77
N TRP A 83 3.26 -10.67 -4.18
CA TRP A 83 2.34 -10.71 -3.04
C TRP A 83 2.89 -10.01 -1.79
N ARG A 84 4.20 -9.92 -1.66
CA ARG A 84 4.86 -9.21 -0.54
C ARG A 84 4.58 -7.72 -0.54
N LEU A 85 4.07 -7.17 -1.66
CA LEU A 85 3.56 -5.79 -1.73
C LEU A 85 2.05 -5.67 -1.40
N ASN A 86 1.35 -6.79 -1.13
CA ASN A 86 -0.06 -6.75 -0.75
C ASN A 86 -0.30 -5.86 0.48
N GLU A 87 -1.55 -5.42 0.64
CA GLU A 87 -2.02 -4.77 1.86
C GLU A 87 -1.85 -5.71 3.07
N ARG A 88 -1.84 -5.17 4.28
CA ARG A 88 -1.90 -5.93 5.52
C ARG A 88 -3.16 -6.79 5.54
N HIS A 89 -3.03 -8.05 5.93
CA HIS A 89 -4.15 -8.98 6.03
C HIS A 89 -4.95 -8.71 7.30
N TYR A 90 -6.21 -8.29 7.13
CA TYR A 90 -7.07 -7.94 8.28
C TYR A 90 -7.80 -9.12 8.92
N GLY A 91 -7.42 -10.36 8.62
CA GLY A 91 -7.99 -11.56 9.24
C GLY A 91 -9.51 -11.64 9.08
N ALA A 92 -10.18 -12.03 10.16
CA ALA A 92 -11.64 -12.17 10.19
C ALA A 92 -12.40 -10.84 10.08
N LEU A 93 -11.70 -9.69 10.12
CA LEU A 93 -12.33 -8.38 9.92
C LEU A 93 -12.56 -8.07 8.44
N GLN A 94 -11.88 -8.75 7.49
CA GLN A 94 -12.06 -8.50 6.05
C GLN A 94 -13.54 -8.56 5.66
N GLY A 95 -14.01 -7.54 4.93
CA GLY A 95 -15.40 -7.37 4.51
C GLY A 95 -16.32 -6.69 5.53
N LYS A 96 -15.95 -6.61 6.81
CA LYS A 96 -16.76 -5.94 7.84
C LYS A 96 -16.65 -4.42 7.66
N ASN A 97 -17.79 -3.73 7.89
CA ASN A 97 -17.80 -2.26 7.95
C ASN A 97 -17.11 -1.81 9.25
N LYS A 98 -16.25 -0.78 9.16
CA LYS A 98 -15.42 -0.34 10.29
C LYS A 98 -16.23 0.27 11.42
N ALA A 99 -17.27 1.09 11.09
CA ALA A 99 -18.13 1.71 12.09
C ALA A 99 -19.02 0.66 12.80
N GLU A 100 -19.58 -0.30 12.06
CA GLU A 100 -20.35 -1.41 12.65
C GLU A 100 -19.46 -2.29 13.54
N THR A 101 -18.22 -2.53 13.13
CA THR A 101 -17.25 -3.28 13.93
C THR A 101 -16.91 -2.53 15.22
N ALA A 102 -16.75 -1.19 15.17
CA ALA A 102 -16.52 -0.37 16.35
C ALA A 102 -17.70 -0.41 17.33
N ARG A 103 -18.93 -0.50 16.83
CA ARG A 103 -20.13 -0.69 17.71
C ARG A 103 -20.19 -2.09 18.33
N ALA A 104 -19.70 -3.10 17.62
CA ALA A 104 -19.76 -4.49 18.08
C ALA A 104 -18.67 -4.86 19.10
N TYR A 105 -17.49 -4.26 18.98
CA TYR A 105 -16.35 -4.53 19.87
C TYR A 105 -16.05 -3.35 20.82
N SER A 106 -15.52 -2.29 20.32
CA SER A 106 -15.41 -0.92 20.84
C SER A 106 -14.59 -0.07 19.86
N PRO A 107 -14.70 1.26 19.87
CA PRO A 107 -13.84 2.13 19.06
C PRO A 107 -12.36 1.93 19.36
N GLU A 108 -11.98 1.79 20.63
CA GLU A 108 -10.60 1.61 21.10
C GLU A 108 -10.00 0.31 20.56
N GLN A 109 -10.76 -0.79 20.66
CA GLN A 109 -10.31 -2.09 20.14
C GLN A 109 -10.14 -2.08 18.62
N VAL A 110 -11.06 -1.45 17.89
CA VAL A 110 -10.94 -1.30 16.43
C VAL A 110 -9.77 -0.40 16.07
N GLN A 111 -9.55 0.67 16.83
CA GLN A 111 -8.41 1.55 16.64
C GLN A 111 -7.08 0.80 16.91
N GLU A 112 -7.02 -0.02 17.94
CA GLU A 112 -5.86 -0.87 18.23
C GLU A 112 -5.57 -1.81 17.05
N TRP A 113 -6.55 -2.56 16.55
CA TRP A 113 -6.37 -3.43 15.37
C TRP A 113 -5.96 -2.68 14.10
N ARG A 114 -6.37 -1.41 13.96
CA ARG A 114 -6.05 -0.60 12.79
C ARG A 114 -4.67 0.05 12.86
N ARG A 115 -4.25 0.46 14.05
CA ARG A 115 -3.14 1.40 14.22
C ARG A 115 -1.96 0.88 15.00
N SER A 116 -2.13 -0.10 15.88
CA SER A 116 -1.00 -0.65 16.63
C SER A 116 0.08 -1.20 15.69
N TYR A 117 1.29 -1.24 16.18
CA TYR A 117 2.44 -1.76 15.46
C TYR A 117 2.41 -3.29 15.36
N ASP A 118 2.14 -3.99 16.46
CA ASP A 118 2.31 -5.43 16.65
C ASP A 118 1.02 -6.21 16.95
N VAL A 119 -0.11 -5.53 17.26
CA VAL A 119 -1.38 -6.22 17.53
C VAL A 119 -2.02 -6.67 16.22
N ARG A 120 -2.28 -7.98 16.13
CA ARG A 120 -3.00 -8.58 15.00
C ARG A 120 -4.52 -8.47 15.20
N PRO A 121 -5.30 -8.24 14.14
CA PRO A 121 -6.74 -8.44 14.20
C PRO A 121 -7.08 -9.93 14.42
N PRO A 122 -8.35 -10.27 14.74
CA PRO A 122 -8.78 -11.65 14.89
C PRO A 122 -8.41 -12.51 13.68
N LEU A 123 -7.85 -13.69 13.95
CA LEU A 123 -7.39 -14.60 12.91
C LEU A 123 -8.55 -15.08 12.05
N LEU A 124 -8.32 -15.23 10.77
CA LEU A 124 -9.22 -15.90 9.85
C LEU A 124 -9.00 -17.42 9.96
N ASP A 125 -10.08 -18.17 10.08
CA ASP A 125 -9.98 -19.64 10.13
C ASP A 125 -9.44 -20.18 8.79
N ALA A 126 -8.62 -21.21 8.87
CA ALA A 126 -8.01 -21.81 7.69
C ALA A 126 -9.03 -22.49 6.75
N SER A 127 -10.23 -22.83 7.24
CA SER A 127 -11.34 -23.37 6.45
C SER A 127 -12.21 -22.27 5.81
N ASP A 128 -12.05 -21.00 6.25
CA ASP A 128 -12.81 -19.89 5.69
C ASP A 128 -12.43 -19.70 4.20
N PRO A 129 -13.40 -19.64 3.28
CA PRO A 129 -13.12 -19.51 1.83
C PRO A 129 -12.36 -18.22 1.47
N ARG A 130 -12.32 -17.22 2.35
CA ARG A 130 -11.52 -16.00 2.17
C ARG A 130 -10.05 -16.18 2.55
N HIS A 131 -9.68 -17.33 3.16
CA HIS A 131 -8.28 -17.57 3.54
C HIS A 131 -7.40 -17.68 2.28
N PRO A 132 -6.21 -17.04 2.22
CA PRO A 132 -5.35 -17.01 1.04
C PRO A 132 -4.99 -18.38 0.48
N ARG A 133 -5.00 -19.45 1.29
CA ARG A 133 -4.76 -20.83 0.84
C ARG A 133 -5.72 -21.33 -0.25
N HIS A 134 -6.92 -20.72 -0.35
CA HIS A 134 -7.94 -21.07 -1.33
C HIS A 134 -7.87 -20.20 -2.59
N ASP A 135 -7.01 -19.18 -2.59
CA ASP A 135 -6.88 -18.25 -3.71
C ASP A 135 -5.79 -18.72 -4.69
N PRO A 136 -6.12 -18.92 -5.98
CA PRO A 136 -5.17 -19.40 -6.99
C PRO A 136 -3.94 -18.50 -7.17
N ARG A 137 -4.00 -17.22 -6.79
CA ARG A 137 -2.85 -16.30 -6.85
C ARG A 137 -1.70 -16.73 -5.96
N TYR A 138 -1.97 -17.47 -4.89
CA TYR A 138 -0.99 -17.87 -3.88
C TYR A 138 -0.67 -19.38 -3.90
N ARG A 139 -1.21 -20.14 -4.86
CA ARG A 139 -1.07 -21.61 -4.93
C ARG A 139 0.36 -22.13 -5.00
N ALA A 140 1.30 -21.28 -5.47
CA ALA A 140 2.72 -21.60 -5.57
C ALA A 140 3.52 -21.28 -4.30
N LEU A 141 2.89 -20.67 -3.30
CA LEU A 141 3.52 -20.32 -2.04
C LEU A 141 3.41 -21.45 -1.04
N ASP A 142 4.40 -21.50 -0.13
CA ASP A 142 4.28 -22.37 1.04
C ASP A 142 3.05 -21.94 1.86
N PRO A 143 2.12 -22.85 2.19
CA PRO A 143 0.97 -22.55 3.02
C PRO A 143 1.33 -21.91 4.38
N ALA A 144 2.52 -22.20 4.91
CA ALA A 144 3.01 -21.61 6.15
C ALA A 144 3.38 -20.10 6.00
N ALA A 145 3.63 -19.64 4.79
CA ALA A 145 3.89 -18.22 4.50
C ALA A 145 2.60 -17.39 4.34
N LEU A 146 1.44 -18.05 4.27
CA LEU A 146 0.14 -17.37 4.05
C LEU A 146 -0.44 -16.88 5.37
N PRO A 147 -0.69 -15.58 5.53
CA PRO A 147 -1.19 -15.03 6.79
C PRO A 147 -2.67 -15.35 7.02
N ALA A 148 -3.03 -15.69 8.26
CA ALA A 148 -4.40 -15.68 8.75
C ALA A 148 -4.83 -14.29 9.26
N ALA A 149 -3.89 -13.46 9.66
CA ALA A 149 -3.99 -12.03 9.98
C ALA A 149 -2.58 -11.44 10.10
N GLU A 150 -2.44 -10.14 9.89
CA GLU A 150 -1.16 -9.44 10.03
C GLU A 150 -1.30 -8.19 10.90
N SER A 151 -0.28 -7.96 11.73
CA SER A 151 0.06 -6.64 12.30
C SER A 151 0.82 -5.80 11.27
N LEU A 152 1.15 -4.55 11.62
CA LEU A 152 2.06 -3.76 10.79
C LEU A 152 3.48 -4.36 10.82
N ALA A 153 3.93 -4.87 11.97
CA ALA A 153 5.22 -5.55 12.12
C ALA A 153 5.33 -6.76 11.17
N ASP A 154 4.28 -7.58 11.05
CA ASP A 154 4.25 -8.71 10.11
C ASP A 154 4.34 -8.24 8.65
N THR A 155 3.65 -7.16 8.31
CA THR A 155 3.71 -6.55 6.97
C THR A 155 5.13 -6.07 6.65
N ILE A 156 5.80 -5.44 7.61
CA ILE A 156 7.21 -5.02 7.50
C ILE A 156 8.12 -6.23 7.31
N ALA A 157 7.94 -7.28 8.11
CA ALA A 157 8.77 -8.48 8.09
C ALA A 157 8.73 -9.21 6.73
N ARG A 158 7.62 -9.15 5.97
CA ARG A 158 7.58 -9.73 4.62
C ARG A 158 7.99 -8.77 3.51
N PHE A 159 7.72 -7.45 3.70
CA PHE A 159 7.95 -6.46 2.65
C PHE A 159 9.42 -5.99 2.58
N VAL A 160 10.04 -5.66 3.73
CA VAL A 160 11.38 -5.07 3.74
C VAL A 160 12.44 -6.01 3.16
N PRO A 161 12.50 -7.32 3.49
CA PRO A 161 13.45 -8.22 2.83
C PRO A 161 13.28 -8.30 1.31
N TYR A 162 12.02 -8.20 0.81
CA TYR A 162 11.77 -8.16 -0.62
C TYR A 162 12.25 -6.84 -1.23
N TYR A 163 12.00 -5.71 -0.57
CA TYR A 163 12.53 -4.43 -1.00
C TYR A 163 14.06 -4.48 -1.12
N GLU A 164 14.76 -4.98 -0.11
CA GLU A 164 16.22 -5.06 -0.07
C GLU A 164 16.79 -6.00 -1.14
N SER A 165 16.15 -7.15 -1.36
CA SER A 165 16.64 -8.16 -2.32
C SER A 165 16.36 -7.84 -3.78
N GLU A 166 15.28 -7.14 -4.08
CA GLU A 166 14.79 -6.92 -5.44
C GLU A 166 14.78 -5.43 -5.82
N ILE A 167 14.03 -4.60 -5.08
CA ILE A 167 13.78 -3.22 -5.46
C ILE A 167 15.02 -2.35 -5.25
N ALA A 168 15.68 -2.51 -4.11
CA ALA A 168 16.91 -1.79 -3.80
C ALA A 168 18.04 -2.10 -4.79
N ARG A 169 18.09 -3.33 -5.32
CA ARG A 169 19.06 -3.68 -6.39
C ARG A 169 18.78 -2.93 -7.69
N ALA A 170 17.53 -2.81 -8.10
CA ALA A 170 17.16 -2.03 -9.28
C ALA A 170 17.54 -0.55 -9.09
N LEU A 171 17.26 0.03 -7.92
CA LEU A 171 17.67 1.39 -7.58
C LEU A 171 19.21 1.56 -7.58
N ALA A 172 19.95 0.61 -7.02
CA ALA A 172 21.42 0.62 -6.97
C ALA A 172 22.06 0.48 -8.36
N SER A 173 21.38 -0.18 -9.32
CA SER A 173 21.81 -0.25 -10.71
C SER A 173 21.50 1.02 -11.52
N GLY A 174 20.86 2.01 -10.90
CA GLY A 174 20.51 3.29 -11.51
C GLY A 174 19.12 3.30 -12.18
N GLU A 175 18.30 2.27 -12.00
CA GLU A 175 16.94 2.24 -12.54
C GLU A 175 16.04 3.23 -11.77
N ARG A 176 15.18 3.94 -12.50
CA ARG A 176 14.11 4.78 -11.94
C ARG A 176 12.90 3.89 -11.65
N VAL A 177 12.46 3.88 -10.43
CA VAL A 177 11.49 2.89 -9.94
C VAL A 177 10.18 3.54 -9.52
N LEU A 178 9.06 2.97 -9.97
CA LEU A 178 7.71 3.27 -9.49
C LEU A 178 7.16 2.07 -8.71
N ILE A 179 6.70 2.31 -7.48
CA ILE A 179 6.03 1.31 -6.62
C ILE A 179 4.58 1.71 -6.41
N VAL A 180 3.64 0.93 -6.94
CA VAL A 180 2.21 1.14 -6.70
C VAL A 180 1.69 0.03 -5.79
N ALA A 181 1.33 0.40 -4.55
CA ALA A 181 0.96 -0.57 -3.53
C ALA A 181 -0.15 -0.05 -2.60
N HIS A 182 -0.10 -0.40 -1.31
CA HIS A 182 -1.19 -0.17 -0.36
C HIS A 182 -0.73 0.65 0.85
N GLY A 183 -1.71 1.08 1.65
CA GLY A 183 -1.43 1.92 2.81
C GLY A 183 -0.40 1.31 3.76
N ASN A 184 -0.58 0.07 4.20
CA ASN A 184 0.34 -0.53 5.18
C ASN A 184 1.64 -1.04 4.55
N SER A 185 1.64 -1.55 3.32
CA SER A 185 2.89 -1.94 2.64
C SER A 185 3.78 -0.72 2.35
N LEU A 186 3.21 0.40 1.93
CA LEU A 186 4.00 1.63 1.75
C LEU A 186 4.45 2.23 3.09
N ARG A 187 3.64 2.15 4.15
CA ARG A 187 4.08 2.53 5.51
C ARG A 187 5.27 1.70 5.96
N ALA A 188 5.31 0.40 5.63
CA ALA A 188 6.46 -0.45 5.90
C ALA A 188 7.74 0.09 5.22
N LEU A 189 7.64 0.50 3.95
CA LEU A 189 8.77 1.07 3.23
C LEU A 189 9.18 2.45 3.78
N VAL A 190 8.22 3.34 4.05
CA VAL A 190 8.49 4.66 4.65
C VAL A 190 9.19 4.51 6.00
N LYS A 191 8.71 3.58 6.88
CA LYS A 191 9.40 3.30 8.14
C LYS A 191 10.86 2.89 7.93
N HIS A 192 11.13 2.05 6.93
CA HIS A 192 12.47 1.59 6.60
C HIS A 192 13.37 2.74 6.07
N LEU A 193 12.87 3.53 5.12
CA LEU A 193 13.63 4.61 4.48
C LEU A 193 13.91 5.77 5.45
N ASP A 194 12.91 6.20 6.21
CA ASP A 194 12.99 7.34 7.12
C ASP A 194 13.44 6.95 8.55
N ARG A 195 13.62 5.63 8.81
CA ARG A 195 14.00 5.07 10.12
C ARG A 195 13.06 5.46 11.25
N LEU A 196 11.76 5.54 10.95
CA LEU A 196 10.76 5.91 11.92
C LEU A 196 10.68 4.87 13.05
N SER A 197 10.45 5.35 14.28
CA SER A 197 10.13 4.51 15.42
C SER A 197 8.77 3.81 15.23
N GLU A 198 8.48 2.86 16.11
CA GLU A 198 7.18 2.18 16.14
C GLU A 198 6.03 3.15 16.46
N GLN A 199 6.29 4.15 17.31
CA GLN A 199 5.28 5.16 17.64
C GLN A 199 5.01 6.12 16.47
N GLU A 200 6.05 6.57 15.76
CA GLU A 200 5.90 7.48 14.63
C GLU A 200 5.13 6.84 13.49
N ILE A 201 5.46 5.58 13.13
CA ILE A 201 4.79 4.90 12.02
C ILE A 201 3.31 4.64 12.29
N THR A 202 2.86 4.53 13.54
CA THR A 202 1.43 4.34 13.86
C THR A 202 0.60 5.57 13.50
N ARG A 203 1.20 6.76 13.49
CA ARG A 203 0.54 8.03 13.18
C ARG A 203 0.56 8.37 11.69
N LEU A 204 1.47 7.75 10.92
CA LEU A 204 1.61 8.03 9.50
C LEU A 204 0.42 7.51 8.71
N ASN A 205 -0.11 8.35 7.82
CA ASN A 205 -1.09 7.98 6.81
C ASN A 205 -0.56 8.32 5.42
N ILE A 206 -0.80 7.44 4.46
CA ILE A 206 -0.46 7.67 3.06
C ILE A 206 -1.77 7.86 2.30
N PRO A 207 -1.99 9.03 1.67
CA PRO A 207 -3.19 9.30 0.90
C PRO A 207 -3.28 8.41 -0.34
N THR A 208 -4.49 8.16 -0.84
CA THR A 208 -4.72 7.48 -2.12
C THR A 208 -4.38 8.39 -3.30
N GLY A 209 -3.83 7.83 -4.37
CA GLY A 209 -3.68 8.51 -5.64
C GLY A 209 -2.73 9.72 -5.67
N ILE A 210 -1.94 9.95 -4.62
CA ILE A 210 -0.98 11.06 -4.60
C ILE A 210 0.45 10.49 -4.57
N PRO A 211 1.27 10.75 -5.61
CA PRO A 211 2.64 10.23 -5.67
C PRO A 211 3.52 10.84 -4.58
N LEU A 212 4.28 10.00 -3.88
CA LEU A 212 5.29 10.36 -2.89
C LEU A 212 6.68 10.07 -3.47
N VAL A 213 7.46 11.10 -3.71
CA VAL A 213 8.79 11.01 -4.32
C VAL A 213 9.85 11.02 -3.23
N TYR A 214 10.70 9.99 -3.23
CA TYR A 214 11.90 9.89 -2.40
C TYR A 214 13.15 10.16 -3.23
N ARG A 215 14.04 10.99 -2.70
CA ARG A 215 15.42 11.11 -3.14
C ARG A 215 16.32 10.37 -2.16
N LEU A 216 17.17 9.49 -2.69
CA LEU A 216 18.02 8.62 -1.89
C LEU A 216 19.50 8.96 -2.11
N ASP A 217 20.33 8.69 -1.11
CA ASP A 217 21.78 8.70 -1.25
C ASP A 217 22.27 7.40 -1.93
N ASP A 218 23.58 7.31 -2.15
CA ASP A 218 24.21 6.14 -2.79
C ASP A 218 24.12 4.86 -1.94
N SER A 219 23.76 4.99 -0.66
CA SER A 219 23.47 3.89 0.26
C SER A 219 21.97 3.59 0.34
N LEU A 220 21.18 4.17 -0.55
CA LEU A 220 19.71 4.08 -0.63
C LEU A 220 18.98 4.54 0.65
N ARG A 221 19.57 5.51 1.39
CA ARG A 221 18.94 6.17 2.53
C ARG A 221 18.19 7.39 2.06
N ALA A 222 17.05 7.68 2.70
CA ALA A 222 16.28 8.87 2.39
C ALA A 222 17.06 10.14 2.70
N ILE A 223 17.23 11.00 1.69
CA ILE A 223 17.73 12.38 1.84
C ILE A 223 16.54 13.31 2.07
N SER A 224 15.50 13.13 1.27
CA SER A 224 14.27 13.91 1.35
C SER A 224 13.12 13.17 0.66
N HIS A 225 11.91 13.54 1.05
CA HIS A 225 10.72 13.10 0.31
C HIS A 225 9.72 14.25 0.20
N ARG A 226 8.81 14.15 -0.77
CA ARG A 226 7.70 15.10 -0.96
C ARG A 226 6.56 14.45 -1.72
N TYR A 227 5.34 14.85 -1.40
CA TYR A 227 4.20 14.57 -2.25
C TYR A 227 4.23 15.46 -3.50
N LEU A 228 3.77 14.93 -4.64
CA LEU A 228 3.55 15.72 -5.85
C LEU A 228 2.18 16.41 -5.77
N GLY A 229 2.09 17.57 -6.41
CA GLY A 229 0.88 18.38 -6.42
C GLY A 229 0.77 19.26 -5.17
N ASP A 230 -0.46 19.52 -4.73
CA ASP A 230 -0.74 20.39 -3.57
C ASP A 230 -0.47 19.65 -2.25
N ALA A 231 0.51 20.13 -1.49
CA ALA A 231 0.89 19.56 -0.19
C ALA A 231 -0.25 19.64 0.83
N ALA A 232 -1.03 20.72 0.84
CA ALA A 232 -2.17 20.87 1.74
C ALA A 232 -3.30 19.88 1.40
N ALA A 233 -3.53 19.62 0.12
CA ALA A 233 -4.46 18.58 -0.33
C ALA A 233 -3.99 17.17 0.08
N ALA A 234 -2.68 16.90 0.00
CA ALA A 234 -2.11 15.63 0.45
C ALA A 234 -2.27 15.41 1.96
N GLU A 235 -2.04 16.43 2.78
CA GLU A 235 -2.25 16.39 4.24
C GLU A 235 -3.72 16.18 4.59
N THR A 236 -4.64 16.88 3.91
CA THR A 236 -6.09 16.72 4.08
C THR A 236 -6.52 15.29 3.75
N ALA A 237 -6.06 14.76 2.62
CA ALA A 237 -6.35 13.39 2.21
C ALA A 237 -5.78 12.34 3.17
N ALA A 238 -4.57 12.57 3.72
CA ALA A 238 -3.98 11.71 4.73
C ALA A 238 -4.78 11.72 6.04
N SER A 239 -5.28 12.88 6.47
CA SER A 239 -6.15 13.03 7.65
C SER A 239 -7.48 12.31 7.47
N ALA A 240 -8.11 12.42 6.31
CA ALA A 240 -9.35 11.70 6.01
C ALA A 240 -9.21 10.17 6.11
N VAL A 241 -8.01 9.61 5.82
CA VAL A 241 -7.72 8.18 6.04
C VAL A 241 -7.69 7.84 7.53
N ALA A 242 -7.26 8.76 8.39
CA ALA A 242 -7.25 8.56 9.83
C ALA A 242 -8.67 8.43 10.40
N ASP A 243 -9.59 9.27 9.94
CA ASP A 243 -10.93 9.46 10.51
C ASP A 243 -11.93 8.34 10.14
N GLN A 244 -11.59 7.48 9.18
CA GLN A 244 -12.47 6.39 8.68
C GLN A 244 -13.02 5.41 9.74
N ALA A 245 -12.61 5.48 11.00
CA ALA A 245 -13.12 4.62 12.08
C ALA A 245 -13.80 5.38 13.23
N VAL A 246 -13.85 6.70 13.14
CA VAL A 246 -14.36 7.56 14.22
C VAL A 246 -15.85 7.90 14.01
N LEU A 247 -16.43 7.52 12.87
CA LEU A 247 -17.82 7.80 12.50
C LEU A 247 -18.73 6.59 12.70
#